data_415c41a1d30ce37d637f698c98f405f0
#
_entry.id   415c41a1d30ce37d637f698c98f405f0
#
_cell.length_a   1.000
_cell.length_b   1.000
_cell.length_c   1.000
_cell.angle_alpha   90.00
_cell.angle_beta   90.00
_cell.angle_gamma   90.00
#
_symmetry.space_group_name_H-M   'P 1'
#
loop_
_entity.id
_entity.type
_entity.pdbx_description
1 polymer ?
#
loop_
_entity_poly.entity_id
_entity_poly.type
_entity_poly.pdbx_seq_one_letter_code
_entity_poly.pdbx_strand_id
1 'polypeptide(L)'
;MPQFRKYKIPLLWLRRHTSTRNFILISSVLVGLTAGLAAVVLKTLVHYIQQLLAYGNRLLEEPVWLVVFPLVGILLVVFLVRVMFNGQLGRGTASILHSISQKSSMVETHKMYSHVLTSGITAGFGGSAGLESPIVVTGSAIGSNFGREYHLNYRDRTLLLACGAAAGIAAVFNAPIAGVLFAIEVLLTDISISAFIPLIISAVVGALCSRIILREELLFFADQLGVFAASHVPFYILLGVLTGLMSVYYSRAAWRVEALFEPFQDQPYRRALVGGILLGLLIMLFPPLFGEGYGAVKLLESGKPEALLQDSWLSFFGTNEWLVLGFVGMLALVKVAATTFTIAGGGNGGNFAPSMFVGAHVGFFFSRLANMLQIHKLPEGSFTVVGMAGILSGVMHAPLTAVFLIAEISGGYTLMIPLMIVSASAYAMVKYFEPFSLDTKKLAQKGELLTANKDRTVLRIMQIRHLVETDFQPVRYSATLRELVEVIAHSRRNLYPVVDEQQKLRGIILLEDVREIMFKQEKYDKVLVTELMSAPPAVVRHNDTMAEVMKKFDETGAWNLPVLKGELYLGFVSKSSIFTKYRKLLIKTTGN
;
A
#
# COMPACT_ATOMS: atom_id res chain seq x y z
N MET A 1 -3.18 -32.26 4.57
CA MET A 1 -2.69 -31.87 3.24
C MET A 1 -1.30 -32.46 2.97
N PRO A 2 -1.17 -33.75 2.67
CA PRO A 2 0.14 -34.41 2.48
C PRO A 2 0.73 -34.29 1.05
N GLN A 3 -0.06 -33.96 0.04
CA GLN A 3 0.43 -33.97 -1.35
C GLN A 3 1.35 -32.79 -1.72
N PHE A 4 1.21 -31.62 -1.06
CA PHE A 4 2.08 -30.47 -1.31
C PHE A 4 3.52 -30.62 -0.80
N ARG A 5 3.80 -31.60 0.03
CA ARG A 5 5.16 -31.86 0.57
C ARG A 5 6.16 -32.35 -0.49
N LYS A 6 5.71 -33.07 -1.51
CA LYS A 6 6.59 -33.63 -2.56
C LYS A 6 7.19 -32.55 -3.50
N TYR A 7 6.46 -31.46 -3.79
CA TYR A 7 6.95 -30.38 -4.66
C TYR A 7 7.92 -29.41 -3.96
N LYS A 8 8.03 -29.47 -2.63
CA LYS A 8 8.96 -28.63 -1.85
C LYS A 8 10.40 -29.13 -1.91
N ILE A 9 10.60 -30.41 -2.14
CA ILE A 9 11.92 -31.06 -2.09
C ILE A 9 12.89 -30.49 -3.13
N PRO A 10 12.53 -30.29 -4.42
CA PRO A 10 13.44 -29.78 -5.43
C PRO A 10 13.91 -28.35 -5.14
N LEU A 11 13.00 -27.46 -4.72
CA LEU A 11 13.32 -26.07 -4.43
C LEU A 11 14.09 -25.88 -3.12
N LEU A 12 13.84 -26.72 -2.10
CA LEU A 12 14.66 -26.79 -0.89
C LEU A 12 16.06 -27.32 -1.15
N TRP A 13 16.16 -28.31 -2.04
CA TRP A 13 17.44 -28.83 -2.52
C TRP A 13 18.21 -27.73 -3.27
N LEU A 14 17.53 -27.02 -4.20
CA LEU A 14 18.09 -25.91 -4.96
C LEU A 14 18.61 -24.80 -4.01
N ARG A 15 17.83 -24.43 -2.99
CA ARG A 15 18.24 -23.44 -1.99
C ARG A 15 19.51 -23.84 -1.25
N ARG A 16 19.71 -25.13 -0.98
CA ARG A 16 20.89 -25.64 -0.26
C ARG A 16 22.15 -25.70 -1.13
N HIS A 17 21.98 -25.85 -2.46
CA HIS A 17 23.08 -26.06 -3.40
C HIS A 17 23.38 -24.83 -4.27
N THR A 18 22.59 -23.76 -4.20
CA THR A 18 22.82 -22.53 -4.95
C THR A 18 23.05 -21.35 -4.03
N SER A 19 23.73 -20.31 -4.55
CA SER A 19 23.87 -19.04 -3.84
C SER A 19 22.50 -18.39 -3.63
N THR A 20 22.34 -17.61 -2.55
CA THR A 20 21.10 -16.87 -2.26
C THR A 20 20.67 -16.01 -3.45
N ARG A 21 21.63 -15.41 -4.16
CA ARG A 21 21.38 -14.59 -5.35
C ARG A 21 20.71 -15.40 -6.47
N ASN A 22 21.27 -16.56 -6.82
CA ASN A 22 20.71 -17.44 -7.87
C ASN A 22 19.35 -17.98 -7.46
N PHE A 23 19.17 -18.32 -6.19
CA PHE A 23 17.87 -18.76 -5.68
C PHE A 23 16.80 -17.67 -5.83
N ILE A 24 17.12 -16.39 -5.55
CA ILE A 24 16.18 -15.27 -5.74
C ILE A 24 15.83 -15.09 -7.22
N LEU A 25 16.79 -15.20 -8.14
CA LEU A 25 16.52 -15.10 -9.59
C LEU A 25 15.54 -16.18 -10.07
N ILE A 26 15.74 -17.42 -9.67
CA ILE A 26 14.82 -18.52 -10.00
C ILE A 26 13.45 -18.31 -9.34
N SER A 27 13.45 -17.87 -8.09
CA SER A 27 12.23 -17.55 -7.35
C SER A 27 11.44 -16.43 -8.02
N SER A 28 12.11 -15.42 -8.58
CA SER A 28 11.45 -14.32 -9.29
C SER A 28 10.73 -14.77 -10.56
N VAL A 29 11.25 -15.77 -11.27
CA VAL A 29 10.56 -16.40 -12.41
C VAL A 29 9.27 -17.09 -11.94
N LEU A 30 9.34 -17.89 -10.86
CA LEU A 30 8.18 -18.64 -10.36
C LEU A 30 7.11 -17.70 -9.78
N VAL A 31 7.53 -16.68 -9.03
CA VAL A 31 6.64 -15.64 -8.51
C VAL A 31 6.01 -14.85 -9.66
N GLY A 32 6.80 -14.51 -10.69
CA GLY A 32 6.33 -13.81 -11.87
C GLY A 32 5.26 -14.62 -12.63
N LEU A 33 5.52 -15.91 -12.86
CA LEU A 33 4.58 -16.81 -13.51
C LEU A 33 3.27 -16.96 -12.72
N THR A 34 3.37 -17.22 -11.42
CA THR A 34 2.18 -17.43 -10.57
C THR A 34 1.36 -16.15 -10.39
N ALA A 35 2.01 -14.98 -10.25
CA ALA A 35 1.32 -13.68 -10.18
C ALA A 35 0.71 -13.31 -11.54
N GLY A 36 1.40 -13.60 -12.66
CA GLY A 36 0.88 -13.43 -14.01
C GLY A 36 -0.35 -14.30 -14.27
N LEU A 37 -0.32 -15.58 -13.87
CA LEU A 37 -1.51 -16.46 -13.96
C LEU A 37 -2.67 -15.93 -13.10
N ALA A 38 -2.41 -15.42 -11.90
CA ALA A 38 -3.45 -14.82 -11.07
C ALA A 38 -4.10 -13.59 -11.75
N ALA A 39 -3.31 -12.78 -12.46
CA ALA A 39 -3.83 -11.65 -13.25
C ALA A 39 -4.68 -12.13 -14.45
N VAL A 40 -4.25 -13.18 -15.15
CA VAL A 40 -5.03 -13.81 -16.21
C VAL A 40 -6.37 -14.31 -15.70
N VAL A 41 -6.38 -15.03 -14.57
CA VAL A 41 -7.61 -15.51 -13.94
C VAL A 41 -8.53 -14.35 -13.56
N LEU A 42 -7.98 -13.27 -13.01
CA LEU A 42 -8.75 -12.08 -12.65
C LEU A 42 -9.42 -11.45 -13.87
N LYS A 43 -8.67 -11.17 -14.93
CA LYS A 43 -9.22 -10.57 -16.18
C LYS A 43 -10.27 -11.47 -16.83
N THR A 44 -9.98 -12.75 -16.90
CA THR A 44 -10.90 -13.76 -17.46
C THR A 44 -12.21 -13.82 -16.64
N LEU A 45 -12.12 -13.79 -15.29
CA LEU A 45 -13.28 -13.77 -14.42
C LEU A 45 -14.16 -12.53 -14.66
N VAL A 46 -13.55 -11.35 -14.73
CA VAL A 46 -14.26 -10.10 -15.04
C VAL A 46 -14.97 -10.19 -16.39
N HIS A 47 -14.24 -10.63 -17.41
CA HIS A 47 -14.77 -10.77 -18.78
C HIS A 47 -15.98 -11.71 -18.84
N TYR A 48 -15.91 -12.89 -18.23
CA TYR A 48 -17.03 -13.84 -18.20
C TYR A 48 -18.23 -13.30 -17.43
N ILE A 49 -18.02 -12.62 -16.30
CA ILE A 49 -19.14 -12.01 -15.56
C ILE A 49 -19.79 -10.93 -16.43
N GLN A 50 -19.02 -10.07 -17.07
CA GLN A 50 -19.55 -9.01 -17.95
C GLN A 50 -20.32 -9.59 -19.15
N GLN A 51 -19.82 -10.67 -19.77
CA GLN A 51 -20.51 -11.37 -20.85
C GLN A 51 -21.85 -11.96 -20.37
N LEU A 52 -21.86 -12.59 -19.19
CA LEU A 52 -23.06 -13.16 -18.60
C LEU A 52 -24.11 -12.07 -18.35
N LEU A 53 -23.69 -10.92 -17.79
CA LEU A 53 -24.59 -9.78 -17.54
C LEU A 53 -25.09 -9.16 -18.86
N ALA A 54 -24.24 -9.02 -19.86
CA ALA A 54 -24.63 -8.53 -21.19
C ALA A 54 -25.65 -9.44 -21.86
N TYR A 55 -25.49 -10.77 -21.72
CA TYR A 55 -26.49 -11.74 -22.22
C TYR A 55 -27.81 -11.59 -21.47
N GLY A 56 -27.77 -11.49 -20.13
CA GLY A 56 -28.97 -11.25 -19.30
C GLY A 56 -29.68 -9.93 -19.64
N ASN A 57 -28.93 -8.86 -19.88
CA ASN A 57 -29.49 -7.55 -20.23
C ASN A 57 -30.22 -7.57 -21.58
N ARG A 58 -29.70 -8.32 -22.58
CA ARG A 58 -30.37 -8.51 -23.88
C ARG A 58 -31.72 -9.25 -23.76
N LEU A 59 -31.86 -10.13 -22.77
CA LEU A 59 -33.08 -10.88 -22.52
C LEU A 59 -34.16 -10.05 -21.82
N LEU A 60 -33.77 -9.03 -21.05
CA LEU A 60 -34.63 -8.26 -20.18
C LEU A 60 -35.05 -6.91 -20.78
N GLU A 61 -34.43 -6.50 -21.89
CA GLU A 61 -34.71 -5.27 -22.70
C GLU A 61 -34.81 -3.95 -21.92
N GLU A 62 -34.39 -3.92 -20.63
CA GLU A 62 -34.58 -2.79 -19.76
C GLU A 62 -33.24 -2.24 -19.23
N PRO A 63 -32.92 -0.94 -19.36
CA PRO A 63 -31.67 -0.35 -18.88
C PRO A 63 -31.56 -0.31 -17.34
N VAL A 64 -32.66 -0.58 -16.63
CA VAL A 64 -32.71 -0.57 -15.15
C VAL A 64 -31.75 -1.57 -14.52
N TRP A 65 -31.42 -2.65 -15.21
CA TRP A 65 -30.50 -3.68 -14.69
C TRP A 65 -29.08 -3.18 -14.50
N LEU A 66 -28.62 -2.19 -15.26
CA LEU A 66 -27.32 -1.54 -15.08
C LEU A 66 -27.17 -0.90 -13.69
N VAL A 67 -28.30 -0.49 -13.08
CA VAL A 67 -28.34 0.08 -11.72
C VAL A 67 -28.24 -0.99 -10.65
N VAL A 68 -28.85 -2.16 -10.89
CA VAL A 68 -28.96 -3.25 -9.92
C VAL A 68 -27.68 -4.08 -9.84
N PHE A 69 -27.00 -4.30 -10.96
CA PHE A 69 -25.81 -5.16 -11.00
C PHE A 69 -24.69 -4.74 -10.03
N PRO A 70 -24.28 -3.46 -9.93
CA PRO A 70 -23.25 -3.06 -8.96
C PRO A 70 -23.66 -3.30 -7.51
N LEU A 71 -24.94 -3.07 -7.18
CA LEU A 71 -25.49 -3.36 -5.86
C LEU A 71 -25.37 -4.85 -5.51
N VAL A 72 -25.79 -5.72 -6.43
CA VAL A 72 -25.71 -7.19 -6.26
C VAL A 72 -24.24 -7.60 -6.11
N GLY A 73 -23.34 -7.07 -6.95
CA GLY A 73 -21.91 -7.35 -6.90
C GLY A 73 -21.29 -6.98 -5.56
N ILE A 74 -21.56 -5.78 -5.04
CA ILE A 74 -21.03 -5.31 -3.74
C ILE A 74 -21.60 -6.16 -2.59
N LEU A 75 -22.89 -6.47 -2.60
CA LEU A 75 -23.52 -7.34 -1.58
C LEU A 75 -22.92 -8.74 -1.59
N LEU A 76 -22.71 -9.33 -2.76
CA LEU A 76 -22.09 -10.64 -2.93
C LEU A 76 -20.66 -10.65 -2.39
N VAL A 77 -19.88 -9.61 -2.68
CA VAL A 77 -18.51 -9.46 -2.15
C VAL A 77 -18.52 -9.37 -0.63
N VAL A 78 -19.37 -8.54 -0.05
CA VAL A 78 -19.48 -8.41 1.42
C VAL A 78 -19.89 -9.74 2.06
N PHE A 79 -20.82 -10.47 1.47
CA PHE A 79 -21.21 -11.81 1.91
C PHE A 79 -20.02 -12.78 1.88
N LEU A 80 -19.32 -12.88 0.75
CA LEU A 80 -18.16 -13.76 0.60
C LEU A 80 -17.02 -13.42 1.58
N VAL A 81 -16.73 -12.12 1.75
CA VAL A 81 -15.70 -11.66 2.70
C VAL A 81 -16.05 -12.07 4.13
N ARG A 82 -17.32 -12.00 4.50
CA ARG A 82 -17.77 -12.36 5.84
C ARG A 82 -17.76 -13.88 6.09
N VAL A 83 -18.21 -14.66 5.11
CA VAL A 83 -18.33 -16.12 5.25
C VAL A 83 -16.98 -16.81 5.08
N MET A 84 -16.16 -16.41 4.07
CA MET A 84 -14.93 -17.12 3.73
C MET A 84 -13.69 -16.53 4.40
N PHE A 85 -13.69 -15.22 4.72
CA PHE A 85 -12.49 -14.50 5.17
C PHE A 85 -12.67 -13.81 6.53
N ASN A 86 -13.71 -14.19 7.31
CA ASN A 86 -13.98 -13.64 8.65
C ASN A 86 -13.99 -12.10 8.69
N GLY A 87 -14.40 -11.44 7.62
CA GLY A 87 -14.42 -9.98 7.51
C GLY A 87 -13.05 -9.32 7.31
N GLN A 88 -11.96 -10.08 7.18
CA GLN A 88 -10.59 -9.58 7.15
C GLN A 88 -9.99 -9.64 5.73
N LEU A 89 -10.43 -8.78 4.84
CA LEU A 89 -9.81 -8.72 3.50
C LEU A 89 -8.57 -7.82 3.46
N GLY A 90 -8.57 -6.73 4.23
CA GLY A 90 -7.60 -5.62 4.07
C GLY A 90 -7.91 -4.81 2.80
N ARG A 91 -7.43 -3.58 2.69
CA ARG A 91 -7.74 -2.75 1.53
C ARG A 91 -6.48 -2.32 0.81
N GLY A 92 -6.42 -2.63 -0.46
CA GLY A 92 -5.51 -2.07 -1.44
C GLY A 92 -4.02 -2.14 -1.12
N THR A 93 -3.25 -1.35 -1.84
CA THR A 93 -1.79 -1.21 -1.74
C THR A 93 -1.35 -0.78 -0.33
N ALA A 94 -2.17 0.00 0.38
CA ALA A 94 -1.92 0.40 1.77
C ALA A 94 -1.72 -0.80 2.71
N SER A 95 -2.47 -1.91 2.51
CA SER A 95 -2.32 -3.13 3.32
C SER A 95 -0.97 -3.83 3.12
N ILE A 96 -0.39 -3.71 1.93
CA ILE A 96 0.94 -4.24 1.62
C ILE A 96 2.03 -3.36 2.22
N LEU A 97 1.90 -2.04 2.10
CA LEU A 97 2.82 -1.10 2.75
C LEU A 97 2.82 -1.27 4.27
N HIS A 98 1.65 -1.47 4.90
CA HIS A 98 1.56 -1.82 6.31
C HIS A 98 2.26 -3.15 6.63
N SER A 99 2.11 -4.18 5.78
CA SER A 99 2.78 -5.47 5.97
C SER A 99 4.31 -5.36 5.85
N ILE A 100 4.81 -4.53 4.94
CA ILE A 100 6.24 -4.25 4.80
C ILE A 100 6.75 -3.53 6.05
N SER A 101 6.03 -2.51 6.52
CA SER A 101 6.47 -1.65 7.63
C SER A 101 6.33 -2.30 9.01
N GLN A 102 5.23 -3.01 9.27
CA GLN A 102 4.88 -3.47 10.61
C GLN A 102 4.94 -4.99 10.80
N LYS A 103 4.79 -5.77 9.72
CA LYS A 103 4.71 -7.23 9.78
C LYS A 103 5.91 -7.93 9.15
N SER A 104 7.05 -7.25 9.00
CA SER A 104 8.27 -7.80 8.37
C SER A 104 8.00 -8.45 7.01
N SER A 105 7.19 -7.81 6.17
CA SER A 105 6.76 -8.28 4.85
C SER A 105 6.03 -9.64 4.87
N MET A 106 5.40 -9.99 5.99
CA MET A 106 4.53 -11.18 6.06
C MET A 106 3.10 -10.79 5.67
N VAL A 107 2.61 -11.41 4.62
CA VAL A 107 1.24 -11.23 4.12
C VAL A 107 0.45 -12.52 4.35
N GLU A 108 -0.80 -12.40 4.75
CA GLU A 108 -1.69 -13.53 5.03
C GLU A 108 -1.92 -14.36 3.75
N THR A 109 -1.93 -15.70 3.89
CA THR A 109 -1.98 -16.64 2.75
C THR A 109 -3.27 -16.51 1.93
N HIS A 110 -4.41 -16.24 2.57
CA HIS A 110 -5.68 -16.10 1.89
C HIS A 110 -5.70 -14.93 0.88
N LYS A 111 -4.84 -13.91 1.06
CA LYS A 111 -4.72 -12.78 0.12
C LYS A 111 -4.16 -13.17 -1.24
N MET A 112 -3.59 -14.36 -1.39
CA MET A 112 -3.14 -14.88 -2.69
C MET A 112 -4.29 -15.12 -3.67
N TYR A 113 -5.53 -15.31 -3.20
CA TYR A 113 -6.70 -15.59 -4.04
C TYR A 113 -7.93 -14.76 -3.70
N SER A 114 -8.06 -14.29 -2.45
CA SER A 114 -9.26 -13.56 -2.00
C SER A 114 -9.48 -12.26 -2.78
N HIS A 115 -8.41 -11.54 -3.11
CA HIS A 115 -8.52 -10.30 -3.86
C HIS A 115 -8.88 -10.54 -5.32
N VAL A 116 -8.41 -11.61 -5.95
CA VAL A 116 -8.79 -12.01 -7.32
C VAL A 116 -10.30 -12.28 -7.39
N LEU A 117 -10.82 -13.09 -6.45
CA LEU A 117 -12.23 -13.44 -6.42
C LEU A 117 -13.11 -12.22 -6.17
N THR A 118 -12.82 -11.46 -5.13
CA THR A 118 -13.68 -10.34 -4.70
C THR A 118 -13.62 -9.15 -5.65
N SER A 119 -12.45 -8.82 -6.23
CA SER A 119 -12.35 -7.73 -7.20
C SER A 119 -12.91 -8.13 -8.57
N GLY A 120 -12.74 -9.40 -8.96
CA GLY A 120 -13.35 -9.93 -10.17
C GLY A 120 -14.88 -9.81 -10.14
N ILE A 121 -15.48 -10.12 -8.99
CA ILE A 121 -16.93 -9.92 -8.79
C ILE A 121 -17.27 -8.43 -8.78
N THR A 122 -16.53 -7.60 -8.01
CA THR A 122 -16.82 -6.16 -7.95
C THR A 122 -16.81 -5.53 -9.34
N ALA A 123 -15.73 -5.68 -10.10
CA ALA A 123 -15.57 -5.07 -11.42
C ALA A 123 -16.46 -5.75 -12.47
N GLY A 124 -16.61 -7.08 -12.41
CA GLY A 124 -17.48 -7.83 -13.30
C GLY A 124 -18.93 -7.39 -13.23
N PHE A 125 -19.45 -7.12 -12.03
CA PHE A 125 -20.80 -6.59 -11.81
C PHE A 125 -20.90 -5.06 -12.01
N GLY A 126 -19.87 -4.41 -12.53
CA GLY A 126 -19.90 -2.99 -12.87
C GLY A 126 -19.50 -2.04 -11.75
N GLY A 127 -18.93 -2.53 -10.67
CA GLY A 127 -18.35 -1.68 -9.64
C GLY A 127 -17.27 -0.75 -10.24
N SER A 128 -17.36 0.54 -9.93
CA SER A 128 -16.53 1.59 -10.52
C SER A 128 -15.16 1.66 -9.84
N ALA A 129 -14.32 0.64 -10.02
CA ALA A 129 -13.00 0.53 -9.37
C ALA A 129 -12.03 -0.28 -10.24
N GLY A 130 -10.73 -0.04 -10.07
CA GLY A 130 -9.68 -0.70 -10.84
C GLY A 130 -9.25 -2.04 -10.27
N LEU A 131 -8.70 -2.91 -11.12
CA LEU A 131 -8.20 -4.26 -10.78
C LEU A 131 -6.74 -4.25 -10.29
N GLU A 132 -6.03 -3.14 -10.43
CA GLU A 132 -4.58 -3.05 -10.22
C GLU A 132 -4.21 -3.22 -8.75
N SER A 133 -4.91 -2.53 -7.86
CA SER A 133 -4.65 -2.63 -6.43
C SER A 133 -4.92 -4.04 -5.87
N PRO A 134 -6.00 -4.73 -6.23
CA PRO A 134 -6.21 -6.14 -5.92
C PRO A 134 -5.11 -7.07 -6.42
N ILE A 135 -4.64 -6.89 -7.65
CA ILE A 135 -3.58 -7.75 -8.20
C ILE A 135 -2.23 -7.49 -7.56
N VAL A 136 -1.94 -6.23 -7.18
CA VAL A 136 -0.76 -5.88 -6.38
C VAL A 136 -0.78 -6.62 -5.05
N VAL A 137 -1.93 -6.65 -4.36
CA VAL A 137 -2.06 -7.40 -3.10
C VAL A 137 -1.87 -8.90 -3.33
N THR A 138 -2.49 -9.46 -4.36
CA THR A 138 -2.37 -10.89 -4.71
C THR A 138 -0.92 -11.26 -5.06
N GLY A 139 -0.29 -10.53 -5.95
CA GLY A 139 1.11 -10.77 -6.34
C GLY A 139 2.07 -10.61 -5.16
N SER A 140 1.90 -9.56 -4.37
CA SER A 140 2.66 -9.35 -3.14
C SER A 140 2.49 -10.49 -2.13
N ALA A 141 1.26 -11.00 -1.98
CA ALA A 141 0.98 -12.14 -1.11
C ALA A 141 1.66 -13.43 -1.61
N ILE A 142 1.66 -13.67 -2.93
CA ILE A 142 2.38 -14.79 -3.55
C ILE A 142 3.86 -14.70 -3.24
N GLY A 143 4.52 -13.57 -3.53
CA GLY A 143 5.95 -13.37 -3.29
C GLY A 143 6.32 -13.46 -1.81
N SER A 144 5.52 -12.86 -0.92
CA SER A 144 5.70 -12.92 0.54
C SER A 144 5.60 -14.34 1.08
N ASN A 145 4.56 -15.10 0.67
CA ASN A 145 4.36 -16.47 1.14
C ASN A 145 5.42 -17.42 0.58
N PHE A 146 5.87 -17.21 -0.67
CA PHE A 146 7.02 -17.91 -1.22
C PHE A 146 8.27 -17.67 -0.35
N GLY A 147 8.61 -16.42 -0.06
CA GLY A 147 9.74 -16.06 0.79
C GLY A 147 9.63 -16.64 2.21
N ARG A 148 8.43 -16.70 2.78
CA ARG A 148 8.17 -17.32 4.09
C ARG A 148 8.38 -18.83 4.07
N GLU A 149 7.88 -19.52 3.06
CA GLU A 149 7.98 -20.97 2.93
C GLU A 149 9.45 -21.45 2.87
N TYR A 150 10.29 -20.67 2.17
CA TYR A 150 11.72 -20.97 2.05
C TYR A 150 12.58 -20.26 3.12
N HIS A 151 11.98 -19.72 4.18
CA HIS A 151 12.64 -19.07 5.32
C HIS A 151 13.65 -17.99 4.89
N LEU A 152 13.28 -17.17 3.92
CA LEU A 152 14.11 -16.04 3.50
C LEU A 152 14.09 -14.92 4.55
N ASN A 153 15.19 -14.17 4.62
CA ASN A 153 15.28 -13.01 5.49
C ASN A 153 14.27 -11.91 5.08
N TYR A 154 14.15 -10.86 5.89
CA TYR A 154 13.24 -9.75 5.64
C TYR A 154 13.47 -9.11 4.28
N ARG A 155 14.74 -8.80 3.93
CA ARG A 155 15.12 -8.12 2.68
C ARG A 155 14.72 -8.93 1.44
N ASP A 156 15.10 -10.20 1.42
CA ASP A 156 14.83 -11.10 0.28
C ASP A 156 13.32 -11.38 0.14
N ARG A 157 12.61 -11.49 1.26
CA ARG A 157 11.15 -11.64 1.27
C ARG A 157 10.45 -10.37 0.77
N THR A 158 10.92 -9.18 1.17
CA THR A 158 10.40 -7.90 0.66
C THR A 158 10.64 -7.78 -0.83
N LEU A 159 11.81 -8.22 -1.32
CA LEU A 159 12.12 -8.22 -2.74
C LEU A 159 11.18 -9.16 -3.53
N LEU A 160 10.95 -10.38 -3.06
CA LEU A 160 10.01 -11.29 -3.72
C LEU A 160 8.55 -10.82 -3.66
N LEU A 161 8.15 -10.17 -2.54
CA LEU A 161 6.87 -9.47 -2.44
C LEU A 161 6.74 -8.42 -3.54
N ALA A 162 7.77 -7.58 -3.73
CA ALA A 162 7.81 -6.56 -4.76
C ALA A 162 7.84 -7.16 -6.18
N CYS A 163 8.55 -8.29 -6.38
CA CYS A 163 8.53 -9.06 -7.62
C CYS A 163 7.11 -9.51 -7.99
N GLY A 164 6.36 -10.02 -7.02
CA GLY A 164 4.97 -10.44 -7.24
C GLY A 164 4.05 -9.27 -7.61
N ALA A 165 4.20 -8.12 -6.96
CA ALA A 165 3.47 -6.90 -7.30
C ALA A 165 3.82 -6.41 -8.71
N ALA A 166 5.13 -6.36 -9.05
CA ALA A 166 5.61 -5.96 -10.38
C ALA A 166 5.02 -6.84 -11.48
N ALA A 167 5.05 -8.16 -11.27
CA ALA A 167 4.48 -9.12 -12.22
C ALA A 167 2.96 -8.99 -12.36
N GLY A 168 2.25 -8.71 -11.25
CA GLY A 168 0.80 -8.47 -11.28
C GLY A 168 0.43 -7.26 -12.14
N ILE A 169 1.06 -6.11 -11.90
CA ILE A 169 0.87 -4.88 -12.71
C ILE A 169 1.26 -5.13 -14.16
N ALA A 170 2.43 -5.74 -14.39
CA ALA A 170 2.93 -6.06 -15.73
C ALA A 170 1.95 -6.94 -16.52
N ALA A 171 1.31 -7.91 -15.85
CA ALA A 171 0.36 -8.82 -16.49
C ALA A 171 -1.01 -8.16 -16.77
N VAL A 172 -1.49 -7.28 -15.88
CA VAL A 172 -2.77 -6.58 -16.10
C VAL A 172 -2.68 -5.63 -17.28
N PHE A 173 -1.59 -4.88 -17.40
CA PHE A 173 -1.43 -3.85 -18.43
C PHE A 173 -0.60 -4.26 -19.65
N ASN A 174 0.01 -5.43 -19.60
CA ASN A 174 1.04 -5.84 -20.56
C ASN A 174 2.23 -4.85 -20.61
N ALA A 175 2.58 -4.30 -19.45
CA ALA A 175 3.51 -3.19 -19.25
C ALA A 175 4.61 -3.56 -18.23
N PRO A 176 5.66 -4.29 -18.64
CA PRO A 176 6.67 -4.79 -17.73
C PRO A 176 7.53 -3.70 -17.09
N ILE A 177 7.87 -2.61 -17.81
CA ILE A 177 8.66 -1.51 -17.25
C ILE A 177 7.86 -0.77 -16.17
N ALA A 178 6.59 -0.50 -16.44
CA ALA A 178 5.71 0.13 -15.46
C ALA A 178 5.55 -0.73 -14.20
N GLY A 179 5.44 -2.05 -14.34
CA GLY A 179 5.38 -2.98 -13.21
C GLY A 179 6.62 -2.90 -12.31
N VAL A 180 7.81 -2.86 -12.91
CA VAL A 180 9.08 -2.69 -12.17
C VAL A 180 9.11 -1.35 -11.45
N LEU A 181 8.79 -0.26 -12.16
CA LEU A 181 8.82 1.10 -11.60
C LEU A 181 7.79 1.27 -10.48
N PHE A 182 6.60 0.70 -10.62
CA PHE A 182 5.59 0.66 -9.55
C PHE A 182 6.15 0.00 -8.28
N ALA A 183 6.77 -1.16 -8.42
CA ALA A 183 7.33 -1.87 -7.27
C ALA A 183 8.44 -1.05 -6.58
N ILE A 184 9.24 -0.35 -7.36
CA ILE A 184 10.33 0.51 -6.88
C ILE A 184 9.80 1.78 -6.21
N GLU A 185 8.89 2.48 -6.88
CA GLU A 185 8.44 3.83 -6.49
C GLU A 185 7.40 3.79 -5.36
N VAL A 186 6.55 2.74 -5.35
CA VAL A 186 5.43 2.65 -4.40
C VAL A 186 5.71 1.72 -3.23
N LEU A 187 6.40 0.59 -3.45
CA LEU A 187 6.54 -0.44 -2.42
C LEU A 187 7.93 -0.46 -1.75
N LEU A 188 9.00 -0.20 -2.49
CA LEU A 188 10.35 -0.29 -1.98
C LEU A 188 10.86 1.09 -1.53
N THR A 189 11.24 1.21 -0.27
CA THR A 189 11.81 2.45 0.28
C THR A 189 13.31 2.60 0.02
N ASP A 190 14.00 1.49 -0.27
CA ASP A 190 15.45 1.42 -0.49
C ASP A 190 15.74 0.50 -1.69
N ILE A 191 16.35 1.05 -2.73
CA ILE A 191 16.64 0.31 -3.96
C ILE A 191 18.12 0.01 -4.01
N SER A 192 18.48 -1.26 -3.96
CA SER A 192 19.80 -1.70 -4.37
C SER A 192 19.79 -2.10 -5.86
N ILE A 193 20.86 -1.81 -6.58
CA ILE A 193 21.02 -2.21 -8.00
C ILE A 193 20.78 -3.72 -8.16
N SER A 194 21.15 -4.52 -7.16
CA SER A 194 20.94 -5.96 -7.16
C SER A 194 19.48 -6.39 -7.13
N ALA A 195 18.55 -5.53 -6.67
CA ALA A 195 17.11 -5.80 -6.65
C ALA A 195 16.44 -5.62 -8.03
N PHE A 196 17.09 -4.88 -8.93
CA PHE A 196 16.50 -4.54 -10.23
C PHE A 196 16.32 -5.75 -11.13
N ILE A 197 17.32 -6.66 -11.18
CA ILE A 197 17.27 -7.85 -12.05
C ILE A 197 16.12 -8.80 -11.69
N PRO A 198 15.90 -9.22 -10.42
CA PRO A 198 14.75 -10.03 -10.03
C PRO A 198 13.40 -9.39 -10.38
N LEU A 199 13.27 -8.06 -10.20
CA LEU A 199 12.05 -7.32 -10.55
C LEU A 199 11.76 -7.36 -12.05
N ILE A 200 12.78 -7.10 -12.90
CA ILE A 200 12.64 -7.18 -14.36
C ILE A 200 12.22 -8.59 -14.79
N ILE A 201 12.91 -9.62 -14.30
CA ILE A 201 12.59 -11.01 -14.63
C ILE A 201 11.14 -11.31 -14.28
N SER A 202 10.71 -10.98 -13.07
CA SER A 202 9.34 -11.26 -12.61
C SER A 202 8.30 -10.50 -13.44
N ALA A 203 8.51 -9.22 -13.72
CA ALA A 203 7.61 -8.38 -14.50
C ALA A 203 7.48 -8.87 -15.95
N VAL A 204 8.61 -9.20 -16.61
CA VAL A 204 8.62 -9.73 -17.97
C VAL A 204 7.91 -11.08 -18.04
N VAL A 205 8.18 -11.99 -17.10
CA VAL A 205 7.51 -13.31 -17.06
C VAL A 205 6.00 -13.12 -16.86
N GLY A 206 5.58 -12.21 -15.96
CA GLY A 206 4.16 -11.89 -15.74
C GLY A 206 3.48 -11.34 -16.98
N ALA A 207 4.09 -10.36 -17.66
CA ALA A 207 3.58 -9.78 -18.89
C ALA A 207 3.48 -10.83 -20.02
N LEU A 208 4.53 -11.63 -20.21
CA LEU A 208 4.54 -12.71 -21.22
C LEU A 208 3.43 -13.74 -20.95
N CYS A 209 3.23 -14.13 -19.68
CA CYS A 209 2.17 -15.05 -19.30
C CYS A 209 0.79 -14.51 -19.72
N SER A 210 0.51 -13.25 -19.42
CA SER A 210 -0.75 -12.59 -19.80
C SER A 210 -0.89 -12.50 -21.32
N ARG A 211 0.12 -12.04 -22.02
CA ARG A 211 0.11 -11.84 -23.48
C ARG A 211 -0.09 -13.14 -24.25
N ILE A 212 0.55 -14.23 -23.82
CA ILE A 212 0.44 -15.55 -24.50
C ILE A 212 -0.96 -16.14 -24.29
N ILE A 213 -1.53 -16.01 -23.08
CA ILE A 213 -2.80 -16.66 -22.75
C ILE A 213 -4.00 -15.85 -23.23
N LEU A 214 -4.03 -14.54 -22.97
CA LEU A 214 -5.17 -13.68 -23.30
C LEU A 214 -5.16 -13.19 -24.73
N ARG A 215 -3.98 -13.14 -25.38
CA ARG A 215 -3.81 -12.60 -26.74
C ARG A 215 -4.40 -11.20 -26.92
N GLU A 216 -4.41 -10.42 -25.83
CA GLU A 216 -4.94 -9.05 -25.85
C GLU A 216 -4.02 -8.13 -26.64
N GLU A 217 -4.62 -7.26 -27.43
CA GLU A 217 -3.95 -6.16 -28.11
C GLU A 217 -3.69 -5.01 -27.11
N LEU A 218 -2.96 -3.99 -27.57
CA LEU A 218 -2.71 -2.77 -26.78
C LEU A 218 -4.02 -2.08 -26.40
N LEU A 219 -4.07 -1.48 -25.22
CA LEU A 219 -5.26 -0.76 -24.75
C LEU A 219 -5.57 0.46 -25.62
N PHE A 220 -4.53 1.14 -26.11
CA PHE A 220 -4.63 2.34 -26.95
C PHE A 220 -3.70 2.21 -28.16
N PHE A 221 -4.04 2.86 -29.29
CA PHE A 221 -3.28 2.75 -30.53
C PHE A 221 -2.48 4.03 -30.79
N ALA A 222 -1.15 3.91 -30.83
CA ALA A 222 -0.22 5.02 -31.09
C ALA A 222 -0.41 5.69 -32.47
N ASP A 223 -0.97 5.00 -33.44
CA ASP A 223 -1.09 5.48 -34.82
C ASP A 223 -2.03 6.72 -34.96
N GLN A 224 -2.89 6.95 -33.98
CA GLN A 224 -3.80 8.11 -33.95
C GLN A 224 -3.28 9.26 -33.09
N LEU A 225 -2.14 9.08 -32.41
CA LEU A 225 -1.55 10.08 -31.55
C LEU A 225 -0.71 11.06 -32.40
N GLY A 226 -0.97 12.35 -32.23
CA GLY A 226 -0.23 13.41 -32.92
C GLY A 226 1.26 13.44 -32.53
N VAL A 227 2.10 13.87 -33.46
CA VAL A 227 3.54 14.04 -33.23
C VAL A 227 3.78 15.19 -32.23
N PHE A 228 4.79 15.03 -31.38
CA PHE A 228 5.21 16.08 -30.45
C PHE A 228 5.62 17.36 -31.20
N ALA A 229 5.04 18.49 -30.84
CA ALA A 229 5.41 19.80 -31.32
C ALA A 229 5.84 20.68 -30.13
N ALA A 230 6.96 21.39 -30.28
CA ALA A 230 7.49 22.26 -29.23
C ALA A 230 6.51 23.42 -28.86
N SER A 231 5.67 23.87 -29.81
CA SER A 231 4.61 24.85 -29.58
C SER A 231 3.55 24.38 -28.55
N HIS A 232 3.40 23.07 -28.33
CA HIS A 232 2.46 22.52 -27.35
C HIS A 232 3.02 22.47 -25.91
N VAL A 233 4.31 22.72 -25.68
CA VAL A 233 4.95 22.62 -24.35
C VAL A 233 4.25 23.48 -23.29
N PRO A 234 3.89 24.77 -23.53
CA PRO A 234 3.17 25.57 -22.54
C PRO A 234 1.82 24.94 -22.14
N PHE A 235 1.13 24.30 -23.09
CA PHE A 235 -0.16 23.65 -22.85
C PHE A 235 0.01 22.34 -22.06
N TYR A 236 1.12 21.59 -22.26
CA TYR A 236 1.44 20.44 -21.42
C TYR A 236 1.75 20.83 -19.97
N ILE A 237 2.48 21.94 -19.75
CA ILE A 237 2.73 22.45 -18.39
C ILE A 237 1.40 22.85 -17.73
N LEU A 238 0.54 23.58 -18.46
CA LEU A 238 -0.77 23.99 -17.94
C LEU A 238 -1.67 22.79 -17.65
N LEU A 239 -1.69 21.77 -18.53
CA LEU A 239 -2.37 20.50 -18.28
C LEU A 239 -1.81 19.80 -17.03
N GLY A 240 -0.48 19.82 -16.83
CA GLY A 240 0.14 19.26 -15.64
C GLY A 240 -0.32 19.94 -14.35
N VAL A 241 -0.39 21.28 -14.34
CA VAL A 241 -0.95 22.02 -13.20
C VAL A 241 -2.42 21.70 -12.98
N LEU A 242 -3.23 21.64 -14.05
CA LEU A 242 -4.66 21.33 -13.97
C LEU A 242 -4.90 19.90 -13.45
N THR A 243 -4.16 18.93 -13.97
CA THR A 243 -4.23 17.54 -13.50
C THR A 243 -3.72 17.40 -12.06
N GLY A 244 -2.73 18.19 -11.67
CA GLY A 244 -2.28 18.30 -10.29
C GLY A 244 -3.39 18.79 -9.35
N LEU A 245 -4.06 19.89 -9.68
CA LEU A 245 -5.20 20.43 -8.92
C LEU A 245 -6.35 19.41 -8.85
N MET A 246 -6.64 18.76 -9.98
CA MET A 246 -7.68 17.72 -10.03
C MET A 246 -7.31 16.49 -9.19
N SER A 247 -6.03 16.15 -9.06
CA SER A 247 -5.56 15.09 -8.15
C SER A 247 -5.75 15.45 -6.68
N VAL A 248 -5.55 16.72 -6.31
CA VAL A 248 -5.88 17.24 -4.97
C VAL A 248 -7.39 17.13 -4.72
N TYR A 249 -8.22 17.53 -5.68
CA TYR A 249 -9.67 17.36 -5.62
C TYR A 249 -10.01 15.86 -5.43
N TYR A 250 -9.46 14.98 -6.28
CA TYR A 250 -9.67 13.52 -6.21
C TYR A 250 -9.40 13.00 -4.80
N SER A 251 -8.24 13.29 -4.25
CA SER A 251 -7.83 12.81 -2.94
C SER A 251 -8.74 13.32 -1.82
N ARG A 252 -9.10 14.61 -1.85
CA ARG A 252 -9.96 15.22 -0.82
C ARG A 252 -11.41 14.78 -0.94
N ALA A 253 -11.93 14.66 -2.16
CA ALA A 253 -13.30 14.19 -2.40
C ALA A 253 -13.45 12.72 -1.98
N ALA A 254 -12.49 11.85 -2.35
CA ALA A 254 -12.49 10.46 -1.92
C ALA A 254 -12.54 10.33 -0.39
N TRP A 255 -11.73 11.13 0.32
CA TRP A 255 -11.73 11.13 1.79
C TRP A 255 -13.04 11.60 2.40
N ARG A 256 -13.63 12.68 1.87
CA ARG A 256 -14.92 13.19 2.35
C ARG A 256 -16.05 12.18 2.12
N VAL A 257 -16.08 11.58 0.94
CA VAL A 257 -17.09 10.56 0.61
C VAL A 257 -16.89 9.30 1.46
N GLU A 258 -15.65 8.87 1.69
CA GLU A 258 -15.37 7.73 2.58
C GLU A 258 -15.84 7.99 4.02
N ALA A 259 -15.68 9.22 4.53
CA ALA A 259 -16.14 9.59 5.87
C ALA A 259 -17.68 9.45 6.04
N LEU A 260 -18.46 9.60 4.98
CA LEU A 260 -19.91 9.37 5.02
C LEU A 260 -20.27 7.92 5.37
N PHE A 261 -19.36 6.98 5.17
CA PHE A 261 -19.56 5.56 5.47
C PHE A 261 -19.04 5.15 6.86
N GLU A 262 -18.38 6.04 7.61
CA GLU A 262 -17.90 5.75 8.97
C GLU A 262 -19.02 5.31 9.94
N PRO A 263 -20.23 5.91 9.94
CA PRO A 263 -21.32 5.46 10.81
C PRO A 263 -21.79 4.03 10.56
N PHE A 264 -21.47 3.48 9.38
CA PHE A 264 -21.88 2.13 8.98
C PHE A 264 -20.75 1.09 9.10
N GLN A 265 -19.63 1.39 9.78
CA GLN A 265 -18.46 0.49 9.85
C GLN A 265 -18.82 -0.88 10.42
N ASP A 266 -19.64 -0.94 11.46
CA ASP A 266 -20.06 -2.17 12.12
C ASP A 266 -21.24 -2.87 11.43
N GLN A 267 -21.79 -2.27 10.37
CA GLN A 267 -22.97 -2.75 9.65
C GLN A 267 -22.66 -3.00 8.16
N PRO A 268 -21.88 -4.04 7.82
CA PRO A 268 -21.34 -4.21 6.47
C PRO A 268 -22.40 -4.35 5.39
N TYR A 269 -23.53 -4.98 5.66
CA TYR A 269 -24.62 -5.11 4.68
C TYR A 269 -25.36 -3.78 4.43
N ARG A 270 -25.60 -2.98 5.48
CA ARG A 270 -26.19 -1.64 5.31
C ARG A 270 -25.26 -0.73 4.54
N ARG A 271 -23.96 -0.80 4.82
CA ARG A 271 -22.94 -0.09 4.09
C ARG A 271 -22.92 -0.48 2.61
N ALA A 272 -23.03 -1.77 2.30
CA ALA A 272 -23.09 -2.29 0.95
C ALA A 272 -24.36 -1.83 0.20
N LEU A 273 -25.51 -1.83 0.89
CA LEU A 273 -26.76 -1.36 0.34
C LEU A 273 -26.70 0.12 -0.03
N VAL A 274 -26.25 0.97 0.91
CA VAL A 274 -26.12 2.42 0.66
C VAL A 274 -25.12 2.69 -0.47
N GLY A 275 -23.93 2.09 -0.42
CA GLY A 275 -22.91 2.27 -1.47
C GLY A 275 -23.38 1.78 -2.84
N GLY A 276 -24.02 0.61 -2.90
CA GLY A 276 -24.55 0.03 -4.13
C GLY A 276 -25.68 0.85 -4.75
N ILE A 277 -26.64 1.34 -3.93
CA ILE A 277 -27.72 2.20 -4.41
C ILE A 277 -27.17 3.53 -4.94
N LEU A 278 -26.29 4.20 -4.18
CA LEU A 278 -25.70 5.47 -4.63
C LEU A 278 -24.88 5.29 -5.92
N LEU A 279 -24.13 4.21 -6.03
CA LEU A 279 -23.38 3.87 -7.25
C LEU A 279 -24.34 3.61 -8.42
N GLY A 280 -25.40 2.81 -8.21
CA GLY A 280 -26.38 2.50 -9.22
C GLY A 280 -27.07 3.76 -9.75
N LEU A 281 -27.47 4.68 -8.87
CA LEU A 281 -28.04 5.97 -9.26
C LEU A 281 -27.06 6.83 -10.09
N LEU A 282 -25.77 6.83 -9.71
CA LEU A 282 -24.78 7.53 -10.52
C LEU A 282 -24.58 6.90 -11.90
N ILE A 283 -24.58 5.57 -12.00
CA ILE A 283 -24.46 4.87 -13.28
C ILE A 283 -25.68 5.12 -14.16
N MET A 284 -26.87 5.20 -13.57
CA MET A 284 -28.09 5.56 -14.30
C MET A 284 -28.00 6.95 -14.93
N LEU A 285 -27.43 7.92 -14.20
CA LEU A 285 -27.22 9.27 -14.72
C LEU A 285 -26.02 9.35 -15.67
N PHE A 286 -24.99 8.58 -15.41
CA PHE A 286 -23.70 8.59 -16.11
C PHE A 286 -23.25 7.16 -16.44
N PRO A 287 -23.78 6.50 -17.49
CA PRO A 287 -23.46 5.12 -17.85
C PRO A 287 -21.96 4.83 -18.03
N PRO A 288 -21.09 5.74 -18.51
CA PRO A 288 -19.66 5.51 -18.61
C PRO A 288 -18.94 5.28 -17.28
N LEU A 289 -19.61 5.47 -16.12
CA LEU A 289 -19.07 5.16 -14.81
C LEU A 289 -19.09 3.67 -14.47
N PHE A 290 -19.79 2.85 -15.26
CA PHE A 290 -19.88 1.40 -15.08
C PHE A 290 -18.50 0.73 -15.26
N GLY A 291 -18.08 -0.05 -14.28
CA GLY A 291 -16.80 -0.75 -14.29
C GLY A 291 -15.58 0.18 -14.26
N GLU A 292 -14.48 -0.26 -14.85
CA GLU A 292 -13.21 0.47 -14.87
C GLU A 292 -13.28 1.76 -15.73
N GLY A 293 -14.04 1.73 -16.84
CA GLY A 293 -14.28 2.87 -17.71
C GLY A 293 -13.31 3.00 -18.90
N TYR A 294 -12.49 1.98 -19.21
CA TYR A 294 -11.57 2.03 -20.36
C TYR A 294 -12.28 2.20 -21.71
N GLY A 295 -13.51 1.71 -21.85
CA GLY A 295 -14.32 1.92 -23.06
C GLY A 295 -14.56 3.41 -23.34
N ALA A 296 -14.92 4.17 -22.32
CA ALA A 296 -15.10 5.62 -22.44
C ALA A 296 -13.80 6.36 -22.80
N VAL A 297 -12.67 5.94 -22.21
CA VAL A 297 -11.37 6.52 -22.54
C VAL A 297 -10.99 6.26 -24.00
N LYS A 298 -11.26 5.06 -24.54
CA LYS A 298 -11.05 4.74 -25.96
C LYS A 298 -11.87 5.63 -26.91
N LEU A 299 -13.12 5.93 -26.54
CA LEU A 299 -13.97 6.83 -27.32
C LEU A 299 -13.41 8.26 -27.37
N LEU A 300 -12.88 8.75 -26.26
CA LEU A 300 -12.23 10.08 -26.22
C LEU A 300 -10.94 10.11 -27.03
N GLU A 301 -10.09 9.08 -26.87
CA GLU A 301 -8.82 8.98 -27.60
C GLU A 301 -9.03 8.88 -29.10
N SER A 302 -10.05 8.12 -29.55
CA SER A 302 -10.40 7.95 -30.98
C SER A 302 -11.21 9.11 -31.58
N GLY A 303 -11.44 10.20 -30.82
CA GLY A 303 -12.14 11.39 -31.31
C GLY A 303 -13.64 11.18 -31.54
N LYS A 304 -14.28 10.27 -30.78
CA LYS A 304 -15.73 9.98 -30.85
C LYS A 304 -16.42 10.29 -29.51
N PRO A 305 -16.29 11.49 -28.95
CA PRO A 305 -16.84 11.81 -27.64
C PRO A 305 -18.37 11.81 -27.62
N GLU A 306 -19.04 12.03 -28.76
CA GLU A 306 -20.50 12.03 -28.89
C GLU A 306 -21.10 10.66 -28.53
N ALA A 307 -20.37 9.56 -28.75
CA ALA A 307 -20.81 8.23 -28.41
C ALA A 307 -21.01 8.03 -26.88
N LEU A 308 -20.35 8.84 -26.04
CA LEU A 308 -20.55 8.80 -24.60
C LEU A 308 -21.96 9.24 -24.16
N LEU A 309 -22.65 10.04 -25.00
CA LEU A 309 -23.99 10.52 -24.70
C LEU A 309 -25.10 9.53 -25.10
N GLN A 310 -24.82 8.56 -26.00
CA GLN A 310 -25.85 7.73 -26.63
C GLN A 310 -26.71 6.96 -25.61
N ASP A 311 -26.10 6.48 -24.54
CA ASP A 311 -26.80 5.71 -23.48
C ASP A 311 -27.17 6.58 -22.26
N SER A 312 -26.99 7.90 -22.33
CA SER A 312 -27.29 8.83 -21.23
C SER A 312 -28.62 9.54 -21.44
N TRP A 313 -29.24 9.97 -20.34
CA TRP A 313 -30.44 10.81 -20.37
C TRP A 313 -30.25 12.14 -21.13
N LEU A 314 -28.99 12.59 -21.28
CA LEU A 314 -28.64 13.81 -22.02
C LEU A 314 -28.74 13.63 -23.54
N SER A 315 -28.88 12.41 -24.05
CA SER A 315 -29.09 12.16 -25.49
C SER A 315 -30.33 12.86 -26.04
N PHE A 316 -31.35 13.10 -25.21
CA PHE A 316 -32.56 13.85 -25.58
C PHE A 316 -32.30 15.32 -25.96
N PHE A 317 -31.21 15.92 -25.48
CA PHE A 317 -30.87 17.32 -25.77
C PHE A 317 -29.99 17.49 -27.02
N GLY A 318 -29.77 16.43 -27.78
CA GLY A 318 -28.94 16.42 -28.99
C GLY A 318 -27.44 16.34 -28.72
N THR A 319 -26.63 16.47 -29.76
CA THR A 319 -25.15 16.32 -29.71
C THR A 319 -24.44 17.68 -29.91
N ASN A 320 -24.81 18.69 -29.12
CA ASN A 320 -24.09 19.97 -29.14
C ASN A 320 -22.70 19.80 -28.54
N GLU A 321 -21.67 20.38 -29.17
CA GLU A 321 -20.26 20.31 -28.70
C GLU A 321 -20.07 20.77 -27.25
N TRP A 322 -20.77 21.82 -26.81
CA TRP A 322 -20.74 22.32 -25.44
C TRP A 322 -21.36 21.33 -24.44
N LEU A 323 -22.42 20.63 -24.86
CA LEU A 323 -23.07 19.62 -24.05
C LEU A 323 -22.17 18.39 -23.87
N VAL A 324 -21.51 17.94 -24.95
CA VAL A 324 -20.49 16.87 -24.89
C VAL A 324 -19.35 17.26 -23.97
N LEU A 325 -18.82 18.48 -24.11
CA LEU A 325 -17.73 18.98 -23.27
C LEU A 325 -18.14 19.05 -21.80
N GLY A 326 -19.34 19.56 -21.50
CA GLY A 326 -19.90 19.61 -20.16
C GLY A 326 -20.07 18.22 -19.54
N PHE A 327 -20.55 17.24 -20.32
CA PHE A 327 -20.71 15.85 -19.88
C PHE A 327 -19.35 15.21 -19.55
N VAL A 328 -18.34 15.39 -20.40
CA VAL A 328 -16.98 14.90 -20.16
C VAL A 328 -16.38 15.51 -18.88
N GLY A 329 -16.56 16.81 -18.68
CA GLY A 329 -16.14 17.48 -17.44
C GLY A 329 -16.85 16.95 -16.20
N MET A 330 -18.16 16.68 -16.30
CA MET A 330 -18.95 16.10 -15.21
C MET A 330 -18.49 14.68 -14.87
N LEU A 331 -18.22 13.85 -15.88
CA LEU A 331 -17.68 12.50 -15.69
C LEU A 331 -16.36 12.50 -14.91
N ALA A 332 -15.46 13.46 -15.21
CA ALA A 332 -14.20 13.61 -14.48
C ALA A 332 -14.43 13.91 -12.99
N LEU A 333 -15.43 14.72 -12.66
CA LEU A 333 -15.75 15.06 -11.25
C LEU A 333 -16.45 13.91 -10.53
N VAL A 334 -17.41 13.28 -11.16
CA VAL A 334 -18.29 12.30 -10.51
C VAL A 334 -17.62 10.92 -10.36
N LYS A 335 -16.66 10.57 -11.22
CA LYS A 335 -15.93 9.27 -11.14
C LYS A 335 -15.35 9.00 -9.76
N VAL A 336 -14.85 10.01 -9.09
CA VAL A 336 -14.28 9.90 -7.73
C VAL A 336 -15.34 9.39 -6.74
N ALA A 337 -16.56 9.95 -6.81
CA ALA A 337 -17.67 9.52 -5.95
C ALA A 337 -18.10 8.08 -6.26
N ALA A 338 -18.24 7.72 -7.55
CA ALA A 338 -18.58 6.37 -7.97
C ALA A 338 -17.56 5.33 -7.47
N THR A 339 -16.27 5.63 -7.59
CA THR A 339 -15.19 4.76 -7.08
C THR A 339 -15.25 4.64 -5.57
N THR A 340 -15.44 5.74 -4.88
CA THR A 340 -15.49 5.73 -3.41
C THR A 340 -16.73 5.01 -2.90
N PHE A 341 -17.92 5.15 -3.53
CA PHE A 341 -19.12 4.40 -3.19
C PHE A 341 -18.90 2.90 -3.37
N THR A 342 -18.20 2.48 -4.43
CA THR A 342 -17.85 1.08 -4.64
C THR A 342 -16.98 0.55 -3.50
N ILE A 343 -15.85 1.22 -3.20
CA ILE A 343 -14.85 0.75 -2.24
C ILE A 343 -15.35 0.91 -0.80
N ALA A 344 -15.91 2.07 -0.45
CA ALA A 344 -16.46 2.33 0.87
C ALA A 344 -17.71 1.48 1.13
N GLY A 345 -18.52 1.19 0.14
CA GLY A 345 -19.63 0.25 0.22
C GLY A 345 -19.23 -1.18 0.56
N GLY A 346 -17.99 -1.56 0.32
CA GLY A 346 -17.47 -2.89 0.64
C GLY A 346 -17.03 -3.71 -0.57
N GLY A 347 -17.13 -3.16 -1.78
CA GLY A 347 -16.50 -3.71 -2.97
C GLY A 347 -14.98 -3.70 -2.85
N ASN A 348 -14.31 -4.56 -3.62
CA ASN A 348 -12.86 -4.65 -3.67
C ASN A 348 -12.33 -4.13 -5.00
N GLY A 349 -11.48 -3.11 -4.94
CA GLY A 349 -10.88 -2.49 -6.10
C GLY A 349 -9.88 -1.40 -5.70
N GLY A 350 -9.33 -0.70 -6.69
CA GLY A 350 -8.33 0.35 -6.51
C GLY A 350 -8.70 1.66 -7.18
N ASN A 351 -7.93 2.71 -6.84
CA ASN A 351 -8.08 4.06 -7.40
C ASN A 351 -7.25 4.27 -8.69
N PHE A 352 -6.53 3.27 -9.16
CA PHE A 352 -5.57 3.39 -10.27
C PHE A 352 -6.28 3.65 -11.60
N ALA A 353 -7.09 2.69 -12.11
CA ALA A 353 -7.89 2.89 -13.33
C ALA A 353 -8.85 4.09 -13.23
N PRO A 354 -9.57 4.31 -12.09
CA PRO A 354 -10.37 5.52 -11.94
C PRO A 354 -9.58 6.83 -12.04
N SER A 355 -8.35 6.88 -11.54
CA SER A 355 -7.51 8.08 -11.70
C SER A 355 -7.11 8.30 -13.17
N MET A 356 -6.77 7.24 -13.91
CA MET A 356 -6.52 7.33 -15.35
C MET A 356 -7.76 7.78 -16.12
N PHE A 357 -8.95 7.27 -15.78
CA PHE A 357 -10.21 7.73 -16.36
C PHE A 357 -10.40 9.24 -16.17
N VAL A 358 -10.24 9.74 -14.94
CA VAL A 358 -10.34 11.18 -14.66
C VAL A 358 -9.31 11.96 -15.47
N GLY A 359 -8.07 11.46 -15.56
CA GLY A 359 -6.99 12.09 -16.32
C GLY A 359 -7.31 12.19 -17.81
N ALA A 360 -7.84 11.13 -18.41
CA ALA A 360 -8.28 11.12 -19.80
C ALA A 360 -9.35 12.17 -20.06
N HIS A 361 -10.37 12.23 -19.21
CA HIS A 361 -11.46 13.20 -19.35
C HIS A 361 -10.98 14.65 -19.15
N VAL A 362 -10.07 14.91 -18.21
CA VAL A 362 -9.48 16.24 -18.00
C VAL A 362 -8.60 16.64 -19.19
N GLY A 363 -7.78 15.71 -19.72
CA GLY A 363 -6.93 15.95 -20.88
C GLY A 363 -7.74 16.26 -22.14
N PHE A 364 -8.79 15.48 -22.39
CA PHE A 364 -9.73 15.75 -23.48
C PHE A 364 -10.46 17.09 -23.30
N PHE A 365 -11.04 17.32 -22.13
CA PHE A 365 -11.74 18.57 -21.82
C PHE A 365 -10.86 19.79 -22.07
N PHE A 366 -9.61 19.76 -21.62
CA PHE A 366 -8.65 20.84 -21.79
C PHE A 366 -8.35 21.11 -23.27
N SER A 367 -8.03 20.07 -24.04
CA SER A 367 -7.68 20.24 -25.47
C SER A 367 -8.88 20.62 -26.31
N ARG A 368 -10.05 20.03 -26.08
CA ARG A 368 -11.30 20.36 -26.79
C ARG A 368 -11.72 21.79 -26.50
N LEU A 369 -11.66 22.25 -25.25
CA LEU A 369 -11.96 23.63 -24.89
C LEU A 369 -11.02 24.61 -25.58
N ALA A 370 -9.71 24.35 -25.63
CA ALA A 370 -8.74 25.19 -26.33
C ALA A 370 -9.03 25.23 -27.84
N ASN A 371 -9.42 24.11 -28.44
CA ASN A 371 -9.79 24.03 -29.86
C ASN A 371 -11.09 24.81 -30.17
N MET A 372 -12.13 24.67 -29.34
CA MET A 372 -13.41 25.38 -29.49
C MET A 372 -13.26 26.88 -29.31
N LEU A 373 -12.40 27.34 -28.41
CA LEU A 373 -12.08 28.75 -28.20
C LEU A 373 -11.07 29.29 -29.22
N GLN A 374 -10.61 28.46 -30.17
CA GLN A 374 -9.61 28.81 -31.19
C GLN A 374 -8.30 29.39 -30.63
N ILE A 375 -7.94 29.02 -29.39
CA ILE A 375 -6.69 29.45 -28.75
C ILE A 375 -5.49 28.82 -29.45
N HIS A 376 -5.53 27.49 -29.65
CA HIS A 376 -4.51 26.71 -30.34
C HIS A 376 -5.10 25.37 -30.76
N LYS A 377 -4.68 24.85 -31.93
CA LYS A 377 -5.14 23.54 -32.40
C LYS A 377 -4.33 22.43 -31.68
N LEU A 378 -4.93 21.80 -30.69
CA LEU A 378 -4.34 20.74 -29.88
C LEU A 378 -4.83 19.36 -30.34
N PRO A 379 -3.97 18.31 -30.38
CA PRO A 379 -4.37 16.94 -30.71
C PRO A 379 -5.09 16.29 -29.52
N GLU A 380 -6.42 16.20 -29.57
CA GLU A 380 -7.28 15.76 -28.45
C GLU A 380 -6.92 14.37 -27.93
N GLY A 381 -6.63 13.40 -28.80
CA GLY A 381 -6.20 12.05 -28.40
C GLY A 381 -4.90 12.05 -27.60
N SER A 382 -3.89 12.83 -28.05
CA SER A 382 -2.62 12.94 -27.29
C SER A 382 -2.81 13.57 -25.92
N PHE A 383 -3.61 14.65 -25.82
CA PHE A 383 -3.89 15.30 -24.54
C PHE A 383 -4.72 14.40 -23.61
N THR A 384 -5.63 13.59 -24.15
CA THR A 384 -6.38 12.56 -23.41
C THR A 384 -5.41 11.57 -22.75
N VAL A 385 -4.50 11.00 -23.54
CA VAL A 385 -3.52 10.00 -23.05
C VAL A 385 -2.53 10.62 -22.06
N VAL A 386 -2.01 11.81 -22.34
CA VAL A 386 -1.06 12.51 -21.46
C VAL A 386 -1.73 12.94 -20.14
N GLY A 387 -3.00 13.34 -20.18
CA GLY A 387 -3.79 13.67 -18.99
C GLY A 387 -3.92 12.48 -18.02
N MET A 388 -4.00 11.24 -18.53
CA MET A 388 -4.01 10.03 -17.70
C MET A 388 -2.77 9.96 -16.81
N ALA A 389 -1.58 10.22 -17.37
CA ALA A 389 -0.32 10.20 -16.63
C ALA A 389 -0.28 11.31 -15.55
N GLY A 390 -0.83 12.50 -15.84
CA GLY A 390 -0.87 13.60 -14.88
C GLY A 390 -1.65 13.26 -13.60
N ILE A 391 -2.89 12.78 -13.75
CA ILE A 391 -3.72 12.40 -12.58
C ILE A 391 -3.12 11.18 -11.85
N LEU A 392 -2.68 10.16 -12.59
CA LEU A 392 -2.07 8.98 -11.98
C LEU A 392 -0.83 9.37 -11.15
N SER A 393 0.05 10.20 -11.71
CA SER A 393 1.23 10.74 -11.03
C SER A 393 0.85 11.48 -9.74
N GLY A 394 -0.19 12.32 -9.79
CA GLY A 394 -0.63 13.11 -8.65
C GLY A 394 -1.31 12.29 -7.56
N VAL A 395 -2.23 11.38 -7.90
CA VAL A 395 -3.00 10.60 -6.92
C VAL A 395 -2.13 9.54 -6.24
N MET A 396 -1.26 8.87 -7.02
CA MET A 396 -0.42 7.76 -6.52
C MET A 396 0.94 8.25 -5.99
N HIS A 397 1.35 9.49 -6.27
CA HIS A 397 2.70 10.01 -6.03
C HIS A 397 3.79 9.17 -6.70
N ALA A 398 3.51 8.69 -7.90
CA ALA A 398 4.35 7.78 -8.67
C ALA A 398 4.52 8.28 -10.11
N PRO A 399 5.30 9.36 -10.33
CA PRO A 399 5.47 9.96 -11.66
C PRO A 399 6.17 9.05 -12.66
N LEU A 400 7.20 8.28 -12.25
CA LEU A 400 7.87 7.35 -13.16
C LEU A 400 6.93 6.22 -13.59
N THR A 401 6.20 5.64 -12.65
CA THR A 401 5.19 4.62 -12.96
C THR A 401 4.16 5.16 -13.94
N ALA A 402 3.66 6.38 -13.72
CA ALA A 402 2.65 7.00 -14.58
C ALA A 402 3.17 7.20 -16.00
N VAL A 403 4.38 7.77 -16.16
CA VAL A 403 5.02 8.01 -17.47
C VAL A 403 5.16 6.70 -18.25
N PHE A 404 5.82 5.70 -17.66
CA PHE A 404 6.12 4.45 -18.37
C PHE A 404 4.89 3.58 -18.58
N LEU A 405 3.94 3.57 -17.63
CA LEU A 405 2.69 2.84 -17.84
C LEU A 405 1.92 3.37 -19.04
N ILE A 406 1.72 4.69 -19.09
CA ILE A 406 0.96 5.27 -20.19
C ILE A 406 1.71 5.11 -21.51
N ALA A 407 3.03 5.22 -21.54
CA ALA A 407 3.84 4.93 -22.72
C ALA A 407 3.68 3.49 -23.21
N GLU A 408 3.74 2.50 -22.31
CA GLU A 408 3.62 1.08 -22.67
C GLU A 408 2.19 0.72 -23.13
N ILE A 409 1.14 1.22 -22.48
CA ILE A 409 -0.25 0.89 -22.86
C ILE A 409 -0.74 1.65 -24.10
N SER A 410 -0.09 2.78 -24.46
CA SER A 410 -0.37 3.53 -25.70
C SER A 410 0.48 3.06 -26.90
N GLY A 411 1.24 1.99 -26.73
CA GLY A 411 1.97 1.34 -27.83
C GLY A 411 3.27 2.02 -28.24
N GLY A 412 3.79 2.98 -27.50
CA GLY A 412 5.07 3.59 -27.85
C GLY A 412 5.52 4.78 -27.02
N TYR A 413 6.74 5.22 -27.30
CA TYR A 413 7.40 6.32 -26.60
C TYR A 413 7.25 7.68 -27.29
N THR A 414 6.37 7.79 -28.27
CA THR A 414 6.16 9.02 -29.07
C THR A 414 5.76 10.22 -28.19
N LEU A 415 4.97 9.97 -27.15
CA LEU A 415 4.53 10.99 -26.19
C LEU A 415 5.41 11.07 -24.93
N MET A 416 6.62 10.49 -24.94
CA MET A 416 7.45 10.42 -23.74
C MET A 416 7.74 11.80 -23.12
N ILE A 417 8.10 12.79 -23.94
CA ILE A 417 8.38 14.16 -23.47
C ILE A 417 7.12 14.80 -22.85
N PRO A 418 5.95 14.82 -23.53
CA PRO A 418 4.69 15.28 -22.93
C PRO A 418 4.33 14.57 -21.62
N LEU A 419 4.45 13.24 -21.57
CA LEU A 419 4.18 12.44 -20.39
C LEU A 419 5.07 12.85 -19.21
N MET A 420 6.37 13.08 -19.46
CA MET A 420 7.32 13.53 -18.42
C MET A 420 6.96 14.94 -17.92
N ILE A 421 6.65 15.88 -18.81
CA ILE A 421 6.31 17.27 -18.47
C ILE A 421 5.05 17.28 -17.59
N VAL A 422 3.97 16.63 -18.05
CA VAL A 422 2.69 16.63 -17.35
C VAL A 422 2.77 15.90 -16.02
N SER A 423 3.41 14.72 -15.98
CA SER A 423 3.56 13.95 -14.76
C SER A 423 4.39 14.68 -13.70
N ALA A 424 5.52 15.29 -14.10
CA ALA A 424 6.38 16.04 -13.18
C ALA A 424 5.67 17.29 -12.65
N SER A 425 5.00 18.05 -13.52
CA SER A 425 4.25 19.26 -13.14
C SER A 425 3.09 18.92 -12.21
N ALA A 426 2.33 17.84 -12.51
CA ALA A 426 1.23 17.37 -11.67
C ALA A 426 1.73 16.90 -10.30
N TYR A 427 2.81 16.13 -10.26
CA TYR A 427 3.42 15.68 -9.01
C TYR A 427 3.89 16.84 -8.14
N ALA A 428 4.62 17.81 -8.71
CA ALA A 428 5.08 18.98 -7.99
C ALA A 428 3.91 19.77 -7.40
N MET A 429 2.84 19.97 -8.18
CA MET A 429 1.63 20.67 -7.75
C MET A 429 0.93 19.95 -6.61
N VAL A 430 0.70 18.65 -6.72
CA VAL A 430 0.03 17.86 -5.68
C VAL A 430 0.85 17.82 -4.40
N LYS A 431 2.17 17.64 -4.51
CA LYS A 431 3.07 17.51 -3.35
C LYS A 431 3.06 18.74 -2.45
N TYR A 432 2.77 19.90 -3.02
CA TYR A 432 2.61 21.15 -2.26
C TYR A 432 1.37 21.12 -1.34
N PHE A 433 0.24 20.55 -1.81
CA PHE A 433 -1.01 20.52 -1.05
C PHE A 433 -1.23 19.23 -0.24
N GLU A 434 -0.76 18.10 -0.76
CA GLU A 434 -0.94 16.77 -0.17
C GLU A 434 0.42 16.08 -0.07
N PRO A 435 1.07 16.07 1.10
CA PRO A 435 2.41 15.49 1.25
C PRO A 435 2.45 13.98 1.08
N PHE A 436 1.31 13.30 1.23
CA PHE A 436 1.16 11.84 1.13
C PHE A 436 0.17 11.47 0.04
N SER A 437 0.41 10.36 -0.67
CA SER A 437 -0.53 9.81 -1.64
C SER A 437 -1.83 9.34 -0.98
N LEU A 438 -2.89 9.15 -1.78
CA LEU A 438 -4.19 8.66 -1.29
C LEU A 438 -4.06 7.37 -0.47
N ASP A 439 -3.23 6.42 -0.93
CA ASP A 439 -3.03 5.13 -0.28
C ASP A 439 -2.16 5.22 0.99
N THR A 440 -1.21 6.16 1.04
CA THR A 440 -0.26 6.27 2.17
C THR A 440 -0.73 7.20 3.28
N LYS A 441 -1.68 8.10 3.02
CA LYS A 441 -2.13 9.14 3.95
C LYS A 441 -2.63 8.58 5.29
N LYS A 442 -3.44 7.50 5.27
CA LYS A 442 -3.92 6.84 6.51
C LYS A 442 -2.79 6.22 7.32
N LEU A 443 -1.81 5.59 6.65
CA LEU A 443 -0.64 5.01 7.31
C LEU A 443 0.27 6.09 7.90
N ALA A 444 0.42 7.21 7.19
CA ALA A 444 1.20 8.36 7.67
C ALA A 444 0.58 8.98 8.92
N GLN A 445 -0.75 9.16 8.94
CA GLN A 445 -1.47 9.68 10.11
C GLN A 445 -1.34 8.77 11.35
N LYS A 446 -1.33 7.45 11.15
CA LYS A 446 -1.09 6.47 12.22
C LYS A 446 0.39 6.31 12.56
N GLY A 447 1.28 7.02 11.88
CA GLY A 447 2.72 6.88 12.06
C GLY A 447 3.27 5.51 11.63
N GLU A 448 2.56 4.74 10.81
CA GLU A 448 2.89 3.39 10.38
C GLU A 448 3.65 3.34 9.04
N LEU A 449 3.89 4.48 8.41
CA LEU A 449 4.62 4.57 7.15
C LEU A 449 6.13 4.42 7.38
N LEU A 450 6.78 3.58 6.59
CA LEU A 450 8.24 3.59 6.50
C LEU A 450 8.67 4.89 5.81
N THR A 451 9.40 5.72 6.54
CA THR A 451 10.09 6.87 5.94
C THR A 451 11.46 6.41 5.44
N ALA A 452 12.03 7.11 4.47
CA ALA A 452 13.41 6.89 3.98
C ALA A 452 14.48 7.04 5.08
N ASN A 453 14.08 7.43 6.30
CA ASN A 453 14.94 7.50 7.47
C ASN A 453 15.14 6.08 8.05
N LYS A 454 16.29 5.48 7.70
CA LYS A 454 16.71 4.12 8.11
C LYS A 454 16.69 3.94 9.63
N ASP A 455 17.02 4.98 10.37
CA ASP A 455 17.06 4.97 11.84
C ASP A 455 15.69 4.73 12.44
N ARG A 456 14.67 5.43 11.95
CA ARG A 456 13.28 5.22 12.41
C ARG A 456 12.77 3.83 12.05
N THR A 457 13.18 3.29 10.91
CA THR A 457 12.78 1.95 10.47
C THR A 457 13.35 0.87 11.38
N VAL A 458 14.66 0.95 11.71
CA VAL A 458 15.32 0.00 12.61
C VAL A 458 14.71 0.05 14.01
N LEU A 459 14.49 1.25 14.55
CA LEU A 459 13.87 1.42 15.87
C LEU A 459 12.45 0.84 15.93
N ARG A 460 11.66 0.91 14.85
CA ARG A 460 10.32 0.31 14.79
C ARG A 460 10.30 -1.22 14.76
N ILE A 461 11.30 -1.82 14.14
CA ILE A 461 11.42 -3.30 14.08
C ILE A 461 11.89 -3.89 15.42
N MET A 462 12.55 -3.07 16.26
CA MET A 462 13.02 -3.49 17.57
C MET A 462 11.86 -3.63 18.57
N GLN A 463 11.85 -4.74 19.28
CA GLN A 463 10.86 -5.02 20.33
C GLN A 463 11.55 -5.08 21.69
N ILE A 464 11.01 -4.37 22.67
CA ILE A 464 11.57 -4.28 24.02
C ILE A 464 11.78 -5.65 24.65
N ARG A 465 10.83 -6.57 24.49
CA ARG A 465 10.88 -7.93 25.05
C ARG A 465 12.17 -8.71 24.71
N HIS A 466 12.84 -8.35 23.60
CA HIS A 466 14.12 -8.98 23.20
C HIS A 466 15.35 -8.20 23.67
N LEU A 467 15.16 -7.15 24.43
CA LEU A 467 16.21 -6.25 24.93
C LEU A 467 16.23 -6.21 26.46
N VAL A 468 15.24 -6.83 27.12
CA VAL A 468 15.20 -6.91 28.58
C VAL A 468 16.35 -7.78 29.06
N GLU A 469 17.18 -7.19 29.91
CA GLU A 469 18.28 -7.84 30.62
C GLU A 469 17.75 -8.27 31.99
N THR A 470 17.86 -9.55 32.30
CA THR A 470 17.32 -10.17 33.53
C THR A 470 18.39 -10.55 34.55
N ASP A 471 19.66 -10.21 34.25
CA ASP A 471 20.81 -10.53 35.09
C ASP A 471 21.07 -9.47 36.20
N PHE A 472 20.12 -8.57 36.44
CA PHE A 472 20.11 -7.67 37.59
C PHE A 472 19.46 -8.37 38.78
N GLN A 473 20.24 -8.55 39.85
CA GLN A 473 19.76 -9.23 41.05
C GLN A 473 18.86 -8.32 41.88
N PRO A 474 17.59 -8.70 42.14
CA PRO A 474 16.68 -7.91 42.94
C PRO A 474 17.01 -8.01 44.43
N VAL A 475 16.81 -6.90 45.14
CA VAL A 475 16.91 -6.80 46.59
C VAL A 475 15.51 -6.65 47.17
N ARG A 476 15.25 -7.31 48.29
CA ARG A 476 13.94 -7.18 48.98
C ARG A 476 13.79 -5.80 49.57
N TYR A 477 12.58 -5.28 49.53
CA TYR A 477 12.24 -3.96 50.15
C TYR A 477 12.54 -3.89 51.66
N SER A 478 12.38 -5.01 52.37
CA SER A 478 12.64 -5.11 53.82
C SER A 478 14.08 -5.50 54.16
N ALA A 479 14.97 -5.66 53.17
CA ALA A 479 16.33 -6.12 53.36
C ALA A 479 17.19 -5.10 54.14
N THR A 480 18.18 -5.62 54.88
CA THR A 480 19.19 -4.82 55.56
C THR A 480 20.38 -4.51 54.65
N LEU A 481 21.25 -3.60 55.09
CA LEU A 481 22.53 -3.32 54.39
C LEU A 481 23.39 -4.59 54.29
N ARG A 482 23.34 -5.49 55.24
CA ARG A 482 24.06 -6.79 55.21
C ARG A 482 23.65 -7.62 53.98
N GLU A 483 22.35 -7.80 53.81
CA GLU A 483 21.79 -8.58 52.69
C GLU A 483 22.08 -7.92 51.34
N LEU A 484 22.04 -6.57 51.29
CA LEU A 484 22.41 -5.80 50.11
C LEU A 484 23.88 -5.99 49.74
N VAL A 485 24.80 -5.97 50.72
CA VAL A 485 26.25 -6.17 50.50
C VAL A 485 26.51 -7.60 49.97
N GLU A 486 25.79 -8.59 50.47
CA GLU A 486 25.86 -9.96 49.93
C GLU A 486 25.42 -10.04 48.44
N VAL A 487 24.33 -9.34 48.10
CA VAL A 487 23.89 -9.26 46.70
C VAL A 487 24.95 -8.54 45.85
N ILE A 488 25.51 -7.46 46.35
CA ILE A 488 26.59 -6.71 45.66
C ILE A 488 27.79 -7.60 45.40
N ALA A 489 28.22 -8.37 46.39
CA ALA A 489 29.39 -9.26 46.28
C ALA A 489 29.24 -10.34 45.19
N HIS A 490 28.02 -10.78 44.91
CA HIS A 490 27.73 -11.81 43.90
C HIS A 490 27.24 -11.22 42.57
N SER A 491 26.99 -9.94 42.49
CA SER A 491 26.50 -9.27 41.27
C SER A 491 27.63 -8.76 40.39
N ARG A 492 27.41 -8.79 39.07
CA ARG A 492 28.29 -8.14 38.08
C ARG A 492 27.76 -6.77 37.66
N ARG A 493 26.67 -6.31 38.25
CA ARG A 493 25.98 -5.07 37.91
C ARG A 493 26.13 -4.04 39.02
N ASN A 494 26.11 -2.76 38.65
CA ASN A 494 26.27 -1.63 39.57
C ASN A 494 24.92 -1.00 39.93
N LEU A 495 23.82 -1.66 39.64
CA LEU A 495 22.46 -1.19 39.87
C LEU A 495 21.60 -2.34 40.35
N TYR A 496 20.84 -2.12 41.43
CA TYR A 496 20.05 -3.14 42.12
C TYR A 496 18.59 -2.69 42.18
N PRO A 497 17.64 -3.44 41.58
CA PRO A 497 16.22 -3.16 41.72
C PRO A 497 15.73 -3.57 43.11
N VAL A 498 14.98 -2.69 43.77
CA VAL A 498 14.32 -3.01 45.04
C VAL A 498 12.88 -3.42 44.77
N VAL A 499 12.52 -4.64 45.17
CA VAL A 499 11.20 -5.22 44.90
C VAL A 499 10.53 -5.66 46.19
N ASP A 500 9.20 -5.65 46.22
CA ASP A 500 8.42 -6.20 47.33
C ASP A 500 8.19 -7.72 47.14
N GLU A 501 7.45 -8.31 48.08
CA GLU A 501 7.12 -9.76 48.02
C GLU A 501 6.30 -10.16 46.80
N GLN A 502 5.60 -9.19 46.18
CA GLN A 502 4.80 -9.38 44.98
C GLN A 502 5.59 -9.10 43.69
N GLN A 503 6.93 -8.94 43.77
CA GLN A 503 7.83 -8.59 42.66
C GLN A 503 7.52 -7.25 41.99
N LYS A 504 6.86 -6.33 42.71
CA LYS A 504 6.65 -4.95 42.24
C LYS A 504 7.89 -4.12 42.52
N LEU A 505 8.28 -3.29 41.54
CA LEU A 505 9.41 -2.38 41.71
C LEU A 505 9.05 -1.26 42.70
N ARG A 506 9.85 -1.09 43.75
CA ARG A 506 9.71 -0.03 44.76
C ARG A 506 10.75 1.08 44.62
N GLY A 507 11.93 0.75 44.11
CA GLY A 507 13.01 1.69 43.90
C GLY A 507 14.22 1.02 43.24
N ILE A 508 15.28 1.76 43.12
CA ILE A 508 16.59 1.27 42.65
C ILE A 508 17.68 1.75 43.59
N ILE A 509 18.76 0.99 43.70
CA ILE A 509 19.97 1.39 44.44
C ILE A 509 21.15 1.36 43.45
N LEU A 510 21.92 2.41 43.41
CA LEU A 510 23.17 2.47 42.68
C LEU A 510 24.32 2.08 43.61
N LEU A 511 25.32 1.38 43.07
CA LEU A 511 26.51 1.00 43.84
C LEU A 511 27.22 2.23 44.43
N GLU A 512 27.15 3.37 43.77
CA GLU A 512 27.73 4.63 44.23
C GLU A 512 27.08 5.12 45.51
N ASP A 513 25.78 4.94 45.70
CA ASP A 513 25.03 5.37 46.89
C ASP A 513 25.39 4.55 48.14
N VAL A 514 25.90 3.33 47.93
CA VAL A 514 26.25 2.40 49.01
C VAL A 514 27.74 2.36 49.29
N ARG A 515 28.57 2.87 48.37
CA ARG A 515 30.04 2.72 48.36
C ARG A 515 30.70 3.17 49.68
N GLU A 516 30.21 4.26 50.28
CA GLU A 516 30.81 4.78 51.53
C GLU A 516 30.45 3.98 52.78
N ILE A 517 29.30 3.28 52.75
CA ILE A 517 28.76 2.60 53.95
C ILE A 517 28.91 1.07 53.86
N MET A 518 29.13 0.49 52.68
CA MET A 518 29.21 -0.96 52.46
C MET A 518 30.38 -1.63 53.20
N PHE A 519 31.36 -0.88 53.65
CA PHE A 519 32.49 -1.41 54.44
C PHE A 519 32.36 -1.15 55.92
N LYS A 520 31.27 -0.45 56.41
CA LYS A 520 31.03 -0.15 57.82
C LYS A 520 30.15 -1.24 58.45
N GLN A 521 30.78 -2.27 59.00
CA GLN A 521 30.08 -3.44 59.58
C GLN A 521 29.07 -3.08 60.69
N GLU A 522 29.33 -2.01 61.43
CA GLU A 522 28.44 -1.47 62.47
C GLU A 522 27.08 -0.98 61.96
N LYS A 523 26.95 -0.76 60.66
CA LYS A 523 25.74 -0.31 60.00
C LYS A 523 24.93 -1.44 59.33
N TYR A 524 25.49 -2.67 59.24
CA TYR A 524 24.93 -3.73 58.47
C TYR A 524 23.49 -4.14 58.87
N ASP A 525 23.22 -4.16 60.15
CA ASP A 525 21.91 -4.55 60.71
C ASP A 525 21.04 -3.35 61.13
N LYS A 526 21.57 -2.13 60.96
CA LYS A 526 20.88 -0.87 61.36
C LYS A 526 20.28 -0.11 60.20
N VAL A 527 20.90 -0.17 59.03
CA VAL A 527 20.46 0.56 57.83
C VAL A 527 19.61 -0.36 56.97
N LEU A 528 18.42 0.10 56.60
CA LEU A 528 17.51 -0.60 55.75
C LEU A 528 17.69 -0.18 54.30
N VAL A 529 17.40 -1.09 53.35
CA VAL A 529 17.39 -0.82 51.92
C VAL A 529 16.46 0.33 51.54
N THR A 530 15.37 0.51 52.27
CA THR A 530 14.43 1.63 52.10
C THR A 530 15.03 3.01 52.33
N GLU A 531 16.09 3.10 53.12
CA GLU A 531 16.79 4.38 53.37
C GLU A 531 17.79 4.72 52.28
N LEU A 532 18.21 3.71 51.47
CA LEU A 532 19.23 3.83 50.46
C LEU A 532 18.68 3.88 49.03
N MET A 533 17.43 3.44 48.86
CA MET A 533 16.83 3.39 47.54
C MET A 533 16.37 4.77 47.06
N SER A 534 16.43 4.96 45.76
CA SER A 534 15.91 6.12 45.06
C SER A 534 14.81 5.72 44.07
N ALA A 535 13.97 6.68 43.68
CA ALA A 535 13.03 6.44 42.59
C ALA A 535 13.79 6.29 41.25
N PRO A 536 13.42 5.34 40.36
CA PRO A 536 14.03 5.24 39.06
C PRO A 536 13.74 6.53 38.25
N PRO A 537 14.71 7.01 37.43
CA PRO A 537 14.56 8.26 36.68
C PRO A 537 13.42 8.22 35.67
N ALA A 538 13.12 7.06 35.13
CA ALA A 538 11.94 6.73 34.35
C ALA A 538 11.68 5.22 34.34
N VAL A 539 10.48 4.82 33.95
CA VAL A 539 10.07 3.42 33.84
C VAL A 539 9.66 3.14 32.39
N VAL A 540 10.11 2.02 31.87
CA VAL A 540 9.73 1.51 30.55
C VAL A 540 8.65 0.44 30.73
N ARG A 541 7.55 0.54 30.01
CA ARG A 541 6.52 -0.49 29.97
C ARG A 541 6.87 -1.51 28.88
N HIS A 542 6.57 -2.80 29.10
CA HIS A 542 6.91 -3.88 28.17
C HIS A 542 6.29 -3.72 26.76
N ASN A 543 5.26 -2.88 26.61
CA ASN A 543 4.56 -2.57 25.38
C ASN A 543 4.87 -1.17 24.82
N ASP A 544 5.78 -0.40 25.46
CA ASP A 544 6.23 0.89 24.92
C ASP A 544 6.91 0.68 23.54
N THR A 545 6.79 1.67 22.67
CA THR A 545 7.53 1.67 21.41
C THR A 545 9.01 2.03 21.65
N MET A 546 9.91 1.57 20.75
CA MET A 546 11.32 1.94 20.88
C MET A 546 11.56 3.46 20.79
N ALA A 547 10.71 4.19 20.08
CA ALA A 547 10.76 5.65 20.03
C ALA A 547 10.48 6.28 21.40
N GLU A 548 9.48 5.78 22.14
CA GLU A 548 9.16 6.21 23.49
C GLU A 548 10.27 5.85 24.48
N VAL A 549 10.87 4.65 24.32
CA VAL A 549 12.00 4.24 25.15
C VAL A 549 13.21 5.14 24.93
N MET A 550 13.56 5.44 23.67
CA MET A 550 14.66 6.36 23.34
C MET A 550 14.40 7.76 23.91
N LYS A 551 13.19 8.26 23.79
CA LYS A 551 12.80 9.55 24.37
C LYS A 551 13.02 9.57 25.91
N LYS A 552 12.63 8.51 26.63
CA LYS A 552 12.87 8.38 28.07
C LYS A 552 14.37 8.36 28.41
N PHE A 553 15.19 7.70 27.59
CA PHE A 553 16.65 7.72 27.76
C PHE A 553 17.27 9.10 27.51
N ASP A 554 16.73 9.84 26.54
CA ASP A 554 17.24 11.17 26.21
C ASP A 554 16.84 12.21 27.28
N GLU A 555 15.60 12.12 27.77
CA GLU A 555 15.08 13.01 28.82
C GLU A 555 15.75 12.79 30.18
N THR A 556 16.10 11.53 30.51
CA THR A 556 16.64 11.19 31.82
C THR A 556 18.17 11.16 31.87
N GLY A 557 18.83 11.02 30.72
CA GLY A 557 20.28 10.78 30.65
C GLY A 557 20.72 9.41 31.20
N ALA A 558 19.80 8.59 31.69
CA ALA A 558 20.10 7.30 32.30
C ALA A 558 20.77 6.31 31.32
N TRP A 559 21.54 5.37 31.85
CA TRP A 559 22.15 4.28 31.09
C TRP A 559 21.29 3.02 31.09
N ASN A 560 20.51 2.81 32.17
CA ASN A 560 19.63 1.68 32.35
C ASN A 560 18.27 2.17 32.86
N LEU A 561 17.18 1.63 32.32
CA LEU A 561 15.82 1.91 32.76
C LEU A 561 15.10 0.61 33.10
N PRO A 562 14.35 0.53 34.23
CA PRO A 562 13.59 -0.66 34.58
C PRO A 562 12.41 -0.88 33.63
N VAL A 563 12.15 -2.15 33.32
CA VAL A 563 11.04 -2.59 32.46
C VAL A 563 9.98 -3.26 33.31
N LEU A 564 8.73 -2.77 33.19
CA LEU A 564 7.60 -3.29 33.96
C LEU A 564 6.52 -3.86 33.02
N LYS A 565 5.82 -4.90 33.53
CA LYS A 565 4.56 -5.39 32.97
C LYS A 565 3.44 -5.11 34.00
N GLY A 566 2.68 -4.05 33.77
CA GLY A 566 1.85 -3.46 34.81
C GLY A 566 2.75 -2.85 35.90
N GLU A 567 2.70 -3.39 37.12
CA GLU A 567 3.58 -3.01 38.23
C GLU A 567 4.72 -4.02 38.49
N LEU A 568 4.68 -5.20 37.81
CA LEU A 568 5.67 -6.26 37.99
C LEU A 568 6.98 -5.93 37.30
N TYR A 569 8.08 -6.08 38.02
CA TYR A 569 9.43 -5.90 37.51
C TYR A 569 9.82 -7.10 36.60
N LEU A 570 10.31 -6.78 35.39
CA LEU A 570 10.77 -7.79 34.42
C LEU A 570 12.29 -7.81 34.24
N GLY A 571 12.98 -6.69 34.48
CA GLY A 571 14.40 -6.53 34.21
C GLY A 571 14.70 -5.08 33.85
N PHE A 572 15.86 -4.84 33.25
CA PHE A 572 16.28 -3.53 32.76
C PHE A 572 16.47 -3.57 31.24
N VAL A 573 16.39 -2.40 30.64
CA VAL A 573 16.87 -2.14 29.28
C VAL A 573 18.01 -1.13 29.35
N SER A 574 19.11 -1.37 28.63
CA SER A 574 20.28 -0.50 28.62
C SER A 574 20.48 0.19 27.27
N LYS A 575 21.07 1.41 27.26
CA LYS A 575 21.52 2.08 26.01
C LYS A 575 22.45 1.18 25.22
N SER A 576 23.30 0.40 25.89
CA SER A 576 24.26 -0.52 25.26
C SER A 576 23.58 -1.67 24.53
N SER A 577 22.57 -2.31 25.16
CA SER A 577 21.81 -3.41 24.53
C SER A 577 21.02 -2.92 23.32
N ILE A 578 20.39 -1.73 23.44
CA ILE A 578 19.69 -1.08 22.35
C ILE A 578 20.65 -0.80 21.19
N PHE A 579 21.78 -0.16 21.46
CA PHE A 579 22.78 0.20 20.44
C PHE A 579 23.36 -1.04 19.73
N THR A 580 23.67 -2.07 20.49
CA THR A 580 24.20 -3.34 19.95
C THR A 580 23.16 -4.01 19.01
N LYS A 581 21.91 -4.06 19.42
CA LYS A 581 20.83 -4.63 18.61
C LYS A 581 20.53 -3.75 17.40
N TYR A 582 20.49 -2.43 17.59
CA TYR A 582 20.32 -1.44 16.54
C TYR A 582 21.38 -1.60 15.45
N ARG A 583 22.67 -1.64 15.82
CA ARG A 583 23.78 -1.84 14.89
C ARG A 583 23.67 -3.17 14.14
N LYS A 584 23.33 -4.27 14.83
CA LYS A 584 23.13 -5.58 14.19
C LYS A 584 21.97 -5.56 13.18
N LEU A 585 20.89 -4.86 13.50
CA LEU A 585 19.74 -4.71 12.61
C LEU A 585 20.06 -3.76 11.45
N LEU A 586 20.76 -2.66 11.72
CA LEU A 586 21.20 -1.71 10.68
C LEU A 586 22.07 -2.42 9.64
N ILE A 587 23.07 -3.19 10.05
CA ILE A 587 23.93 -3.98 9.15
C ILE A 587 23.09 -4.99 8.35
N LYS A 588 22.11 -5.65 8.97
CA LYS A 588 21.20 -6.58 8.27
C LYS A 588 20.26 -5.89 7.28
N THR A 589 19.91 -4.63 7.51
CA THR A 589 19.04 -3.85 6.63
C THR A 589 19.81 -3.08 5.57
N THR A 590 21.06 -2.70 5.82
CA THR A 590 21.91 -1.95 4.86
C THR A 590 22.77 -2.85 3.98
N GLY A 591 22.99 -4.12 4.32
CA GLY A 591 23.62 -5.10 3.44
C GLY A 591 25.10 -4.85 3.13
N ASN A 592 25.87 -4.51 4.13
CA ASN A 592 27.32 -4.71 4.14
C ASN A 592 27.68 -5.95 4.95
#